data_cd434c16900d02665ac4bad49413dc81
#
_entry.id   cd434c16900d02665ac4bad49413dc81
#
_cell.length_a   1.000
_cell.length_b   1.000
_cell.length_c   1.000
_cell.angle_alpha   90.00
_cell.angle_beta   90.00
_cell.angle_gamma   90.00
#
_symmetry.space_group_name_H-M   'P 1'
#
loop_
_entity.id
_entity.type
_entity.pdbx_description
1 polymer ?
#
loop_
_entity_poly.entity_id
_entity_poly.type
_entity_poly.pdbx_seq_one_letter_code
_entity_poly.pdbx_strand_id
1 'polypeptide(L)'
;ALNEIVEDVQTPVEVATVRWTDEGERESMTEIFSAVGMGLTTLIYFFVMSYGAMVMQSVTEEKTNRIVELMVSSVKPFQLMTGKIIGIGLVGITQMLIWGILLVAIISIAGVVSGVAMFDPSQAAAISAASQMPDADLSMQILSVVSSLPLAEIAVLFVLYFIGGYLLYASVLAGFGAAVNDPQDTQQFMMPIAVIMLFAFYAGFYSAMNPDGPLAVWCSFIPLTSPMVMMIRIPFGVPLWQEALSVTLLFGTALALSYLSGKIYRVGILMYGKKPSL
;
A
#
# COMPACT_ATOMS: atom_id res chain seq x y z
N ALA A 1 47.19 -15.37 -20.05
CA ALA A 1 47.16 -13.89 -20.10
C ALA A 1 45.78 -13.35 -20.56
N LEU A 2 45.28 -13.73 -21.76
CA LEU A 2 43.96 -13.22 -22.24
C LEU A 2 42.77 -13.78 -21.45
N ASN A 3 42.80 -15.04 -21.07
CA ASN A 3 41.76 -15.68 -20.27
C ASN A 3 41.74 -15.18 -18.82
N GLU A 4 42.88 -14.81 -18.24
CA GLU A 4 42.97 -14.20 -16.92
C GLU A 4 42.36 -12.78 -16.91
N ILE A 5 42.53 -12.00 -17.98
CA ILE A 5 41.94 -10.67 -18.11
C ILE A 5 40.41 -10.75 -18.27
N VAL A 6 39.89 -11.78 -18.95
CA VAL A 6 38.45 -11.98 -19.13
C VAL A 6 37.80 -12.46 -17.85
N GLU A 7 38.48 -13.25 -17.03
CA GLU A 7 38.00 -13.71 -15.73
C GLU A 7 37.95 -12.54 -14.70
N ASP A 8 38.90 -11.65 -14.74
CA ASP A 8 38.97 -10.46 -13.88
C ASP A 8 37.88 -9.41 -14.22
N VAL A 9 37.46 -9.34 -15.48
CA VAL A 9 36.36 -8.44 -15.95
C VAL A 9 34.99 -9.03 -15.65
N GLN A 10 34.85 -10.35 -15.39
CA GLN A 10 33.59 -11.02 -15.09
C GLN A 10 33.33 -11.16 -13.58
N THR A 11 34.25 -10.73 -12.73
CA THR A 11 33.94 -10.69 -11.28
C THR A 11 32.83 -9.68 -11.00
N PRO A 12 31.71 -10.08 -10.43
CA PRO A 12 30.65 -9.13 -10.04
C PRO A 12 31.25 -8.14 -9.03
N VAL A 13 31.33 -6.88 -9.44
CA VAL A 13 31.72 -5.81 -8.50
C VAL A 13 30.53 -5.59 -7.56
N GLU A 14 30.62 -6.11 -6.34
CA GLU A 14 29.71 -5.73 -5.26
C GLU A 14 29.96 -4.26 -4.92
N VAL A 15 29.13 -3.38 -5.46
CA VAL A 15 29.14 -1.97 -5.09
C VAL A 15 28.35 -1.83 -3.80
N ALA A 16 29.05 -1.75 -2.67
CA ALA A 16 28.43 -1.34 -1.41
C ALA A 16 27.99 0.12 -1.54
N THR A 17 26.68 0.37 -1.56
CA THR A 17 26.13 1.73 -1.54
C THR A 17 26.20 2.28 -0.12
N VAL A 18 27.16 3.18 0.12
CA VAL A 18 27.33 3.88 1.38
C VAL A 18 26.57 5.22 1.32
N ARG A 19 25.66 5.43 2.24
CA ARG A 19 24.97 6.71 2.40
C ARG A 19 25.73 7.55 3.42
N TRP A 20 26.29 8.68 2.98
CA TRP A 20 26.95 9.63 3.88
C TRP A 20 25.90 10.37 4.71
N THR A 21 25.96 10.26 6.02
CA THR A 21 25.20 11.09 6.97
C THR A 21 26.16 11.88 7.84
N ASP A 22 25.72 12.97 8.47
CA ASP A 22 26.54 13.83 9.35
C ASP A 22 27.18 13.07 10.54
N GLU A 23 26.79 11.82 10.79
CA GLU A 23 27.29 10.94 11.84
C GLU A 23 28.33 9.90 11.38
N GLY A 24 28.83 10.00 10.13
CA GLY A 24 29.82 9.09 9.56
C GLY A 24 29.25 8.00 8.64
N GLU A 25 30.15 7.20 8.07
CA GLU A 25 29.80 6.07 7.19
C GLU A 25 28.91 5.05 7.93
N ARG A 26 27.64 5.02 7.63
CA ARG A 26 26.77 3.89 7.97
C ARG A 26 26.54 3.06 6.72
N GLU A 27 26.89 1.76 6.77
CA GLU A 27 26.39 0.81 5.78
C GLU A 27 24.88 0.98 5.66
N SER A 28 24.43 1.44 4.49
CA SER A 28 23.00 1.65 4.30
C SER A 28 22.33 0.27 4.29
N MET A 29 21.54 -0.05 5.32
CA MET A 29 20.74 -1.27 5.38
C MET A 29 19.57 -1.17 4.39
N THR A 30 19.87 -0.77 3.17
CA THR A 30 18.94 -0.55 2.06
C THR A 30 18.07 -1.78 1.80
N GLU A 31 18.64 -2.97 1.97
CA GLU A 31 17.90 -4.23 1.78
C GLU A 31 16.76 -4.40 2.79
N ILE A 32 16.99 -4.10 4.06
CA ILE A 32 15.95 -4.25 5.10
C ILE A 32 14.89 -3.16 4.96
N PHE A 33 15.27 -1.91 4.68
CA PHE A 33 14.31 -0.84 4.39
C PHE A 33 13.47 -1.16 3.17
N SER A 34 14.10 -1.69 2.11
CA SER A 34 13.39 -2.17 0.92
C SER A 34 12.43 -3.30 1.26
N ALA A 35 12.84 -4.29 2.05
CA ALA A 35 12.00 -5.42 2.44
C ALA A 35 10.78 -4.96 3.26
N VAL A 36 10.96 -4.03 4.20
CA VAL A 36 9.85 -3.45 4.97
C VAL A 36 8.90 -2.69 4.06
N GLY A 37 9.42 -1.80 3.22
CA GLY A 37 8.60 -1.04 2.28
C GLY A 37 7.85 -1.92 1.28
N MET A 38 8.50 -2.96 0.74
CA MET A 38 7.87 -3.94 -0.15
C MET A 38 6.78 -4.73 0.57
N GLY A 39 7.00 -5.14 1.81
CA GLY A 39 6.00 -5.82 2.63
C GLY A 39 4.75 -4.97 2.83
N LEU A 40 4.92 -3.72 3.24
CA LEU A 40 3.84 -2.77 3.46
C LEU A 40 3.07 -2.46 2.16
N THR A 41 3.78 -2.26 1.05
CA THR A 41 3.19 -2.04 -0.28
C THR A 41 2.39 -3.25 -0.73
N THR A 42 2.93 -4.46 -0.53
CA THR A 42 2.25 -5.71 -0.86
C THR A 42 0.94 -5.86 -0.08
N LEU A 43 0.97 -5.53 1.22
CA LEU A 43 -0.24 -5.52 2.05
C LEU A 43 -1.28 -4.54 1.51
N ILE A 44 -0.91 -3.28 1.24
CA ILE A 44 -1.84 -2.29 0.67
C ILE A 44 -2.42 -2.78 -0.66
N TYR A 45 -1.58 -3.32 -1.56
CA TYR A 45 -2.02 -3.85 -2.84
C TYR A 45 -3.10 -4.91 -2.67
N PHE A 46 -2.83 -5.94 -1.86
CA PHE A 46 -3.78 -7.04 -1.65
C PHE A 46 -5.06 -6.58 -0.96
N PHE A 47 -4.97 -5.75 0.06
CA PHE A 47 -6.13 -5.25 0.77
C PHE A 47 -7.00 -4.37 -0.13
N VAL A 48 -6.42 -3.40 -0.80
CA VAL A 48 -7.15 -2.47 -1.68
C VAL A 48 -7.81 -3.24 -2.82
N MET A 49 -7.10 -4.20 -3.42
CA MET A 49 -7.64 -5.02 -4.51
C MET A 49 -8.80 -5.90 -4.02
N SER A 50 -8.63 -6.60 -2.89
CA SER A 50 -9.64 -7.50 -2.34
C SER A 50 -10.90 -6.76 -1.91
N TYR A 51 -10.77 -5.73 -1.11
CA TYR A 51 -11.92 -4.97 -0.61
C TYR A 51 -12.55 -4.11 -1.71
N GLY A 52 -11.78 -3.58 -2.65
CA GLY A 52 -12.29 -2.90 -3.83
C GLY A 52 -13.14 -3.83 -4.69
N ALA A 53 -12.68 -5.06 -4.92
CA ALA A 53 -13.42 -6.09 -5.64
C ALA A 53 -14.73 -6.46 -4.92
N MET A 54 -14.72 -6.57 -3.59
CA MET A 54 -15.92 -6.82 -2.79
C MET A 54 -16.96 -5.70 -2.93
N VAL A 55 -16.52 -4.43 -2.98
CA VAL A 55 -17.43 -3.30 -3.23
C VAL A 55 -18.07 -3.43 -4.61
N MET A 56 -17.29 -3.69 -5.65
CA MET A 56 -17.81 -3.87 -7.01
C MET A 56 -18.81 -5.02 -7.09
N GLN A 57 -18.45 -6.20 -6.54
CA GLN A 57 -19.34 -7.36 -6.48
C GLN A 57 -20.66 -7.04 -5.78
N SER A 58 -20.59 -6.44 -4.58
CA SER A 58 -21.77 -6.09 -3.81
C SER A 58 -22.73 -5.15 -4.57
N VAL A 59 -22.16 -4.19 -5.34
CA VAL A 59 -22.96 -3.28 -6.17
C VAL A 59 -23.62 -4.03 -7.33
N THR A 60 -22.87 -4.89 -8.01
CA THR A 60 -23.37 -5.66 -9.15
C THR A 60 -24.46 -6.66 -8.73
N GLU A 61 -24.26 -7.36 -7.62
CA GLU A 61 -25.24 -8.32 -7.08
C GLU A 61 -26.57 -7.66 -6.72
N GLU A 62 -26.54 -6.51 -6.05
CA GLU A 62 -27.78 -5.79 -5.70
C GLU A 62 -28.52 -5.30 -6.94
N LYS A 63 -27.79 -4.84 -7.97
CA LYS A 63 -28.38 -4.44 -9.24
C LYS A 63 -29.05 -5.64 -9.91
N THR A 64 -28.37 -6.77 -10.02
CA THR A 64 -28.88 -7.98 -10.70
C THR A 64 -30.09 -8.58 -9.98
N ASN A 65 -30.09 -8.57 -8.63
CA ASN A 65 -31.18 -9.10 -7.81
C ASN A 65 -32.36 -8.12 -7.65
N ARG A 66 -32.35 -6.96 -8.32
CA ARG A 66 -33.38 -5.90 -8.24
C ARG A 66 -33.67 -5.37 -6.82
N ILE A 67 -32.80 -5.68 -5.87
CA ILE A 67 -32.91 -5.20 -4.47
C ILE A 67 -32.85 -3.68 -4.41
N VAL A 68 -32.12 -3.10 -5.36
CA VAL A 68 -31.96 -1.65 -5.51
C VAL A 68 -33.29 -0.92 -5.72
N GLU A 69 -34.23 -1.49 -6.45
CA GLU A 69 -35.53 -0.85 -6.72
C GLU A 69 -36.30 -0.60 -5.40
N LEU A 70 -36.19 -1.52 -4.45
CA LEU A 70 -36.80 -1.37 -3.14
C LEU A 70 -36.06 -0.35 -2.26
N MET A 71 -34.71 -0.33 -2.33
CA MET A 71 -33.90 0.55 -1.50
C MET A 71 -33.89 2.01 -1.97
N VAL A 72 -33.90 2.26 -3.28
CA VAL A 72 -33.89 3.62 -3.86
C VAL A 72 -35.18 4.38 -3.56
N SER A 73 -36.28 3.68 -3.25
CA SER A 73 -37.52 4.34 -2.77
C SER A 73 -37.35 5.01 -1.40
N SER A 74 -36.39 4.56 -0.59
CA SER A 74 -36.20 5.02 0.80
C SER A 74 -34.91 5.79 1.03
N VAL A 75 -33.83 5.56 0.21
CA VAL A 75 -32.49 6.12 0.40
C VAL A 75 -31.93 6.67 -0.91
N LYS A 76 -31.22 7.79 -0.84
CA LYS A 76 -30.56 8.37 -2.04
C LYS A 76 -29.46 7.42 -2.54
N PRO A 77 -29.33 7.20 -3.88
CA PRO A 77 -28.32 6.30 -4.47
C PRO A 77 -26.87 6.58 -4.01
N PHE A 78 -26.51 7.84 -3.87
CA PHE A 78 -25.19 8.24 -3.37
C PHE A 78 -24.94 7.77 -1.92
N GLN A 79 -25.94 7.86 -1.06
CA GLN A 79 -25.82 7.40 0.33
C GLN A 79 -25.68 5.88 0.41
N LEU A 80 -26.38 5.16 -0.45
CA LEU A 80 -26.28 3.70 -0.55
C LEU A 80 -24.87 3.27 -0.97
N MET A 81 -24.33 3.87 -2.04
CA MET A 81 -22.96 3.62 -2.50
C MET A 81 -21.93 3.92 -1.42
N THR A 82 -22.02 5.12 -0.81
CA THR A 82 -21.07 5.54 0.23
C THR A 82 -21.17 4.65 1.48
N GLY A 83 -22.37 4.25 1.87
CA GLY A 83 -22.59 3.33 2.99
C GLY A 83 -21.88 1.97 2.76
N LYS A 84 -21.93 1.44 1.55
CA LYS A 84 -21.22 0.20 1.19
C LYS A 84 -19.71 0.36 1.25
N ILE A 85 -19.20 1.43 0.63
CA ILE A 85 -17.76 1.70 0.65
C ILE A 85 -17.28 1.81 2.10
N ILE A 86 -17.98 2.56 2.94
CA ILE A 86 -17.62 2.69 4.36
C ILE A 86 -17.75 1.35 5.09
N GLY A 87 -18.87 0.61 4.89
CA GLY A 87 -19.10 -0.67 5.57
C GLY A 87 -18.02 -1.70 5.26
N ILE A 88 -17.70 -1.90 3.99
CA ILE A 88 -16.63 -2.83 3.56
C ILE A 88 -15.26 -2.31 4.01
N GLY A 89 -15.03 -0.99 3.95
CA GLY A 89 -13.79 -0.38 4.45
C GLY A 89 -13.57 -0.59 5.94
N LEU A 90 -14.62 -0.51 6.76
CA LEU A 90 -14.53 -0.81 8.20
C LEU A 90 -14.16 -2.28 8.46
N VAL A 91 -14.63 -3.21 7.64
CA VAL A 91 -14.19 -4.62 7.72
C VAL A 91 -12.70 -4.71 7.42
N GLY A 92 -12.22 -4.03 6.37
CA GLY A 92 -10.79 -3.97 6.03
C GLY A 92 -9.95 -3.39 7.16
N ILE A 93 -10.37 -2.28 7.76
CA ILE A 93 -9.68 -1.66 8.90
C ILE A 93 -9.66 -2.62 10.10
N THR A 94 -10.78 -3.26 10.40
CA THR A 94 -10.85 -4.23 11.52
C THR A 94 -9.89 -5.38 11.31
N GLN A 95 -9.85 -5.94 10.11
CA GLN A 95 -8.91 -7.01 9.76
C GLN A 95 -7.45 -6.54 9.86
N MET A 96 -7.15 -5.33 9.39
CA MET A 96 -5.83 -4.74 9.51
C MET A 96 -5.39 -4.57 10.98
N LEU A 97 -6.29 -4.12 11.85
CA LEU A 97 -6.04 -4.02 13.29
C LEU A 97 -5.76 -5.38 13.92
N ILE A 98 -6.54 -6.41 13.57
CA ILE A 98 -6.32 -7.78 14.05
C ILE A 98 -4.93 -8.28 13.63
N TRP A 99 -4.55 -8.09 12.36
CA TRP A 99 -3.23 -8.47 11.87
C TRP A 99 -2.10 -7.69 12.56
N GLY A 100 -2.29 -6.39 12.80
CA GLY A 100 -1.34 -5.55 13.55
C GLY A 100 -1.14 -6.06 14.99
N ILE A 101 -2.23 -6.36 15.70
CA ILE A 101 -2.17 -6.91 17.06
C ILE A 101 -1.47 -8.27 17.06
N LEU A 102 -1.79 -9.16 16.11
CA LEU A 102 -1.14 -10.46 15.99
C LEU A 102 0.36 -10.32 15.73
N LEU A 103 0.74 -9.41 14.83
CA LEU A 103 2.15 -9.15 14.51
C LEU A 103 2.91 -8.65 15.74
N VAL A 104 2.36 -7.67 16.47
CA VAL A 104 2.96 -7.19 17.72
C VAL A 104 3.07 -8.31 18.76
N ALA A 105 2.04 -9.15 18.89
CA ALA A 105 2.07 -10.29 19.81
C ALA A 105 3.16 -11.32 19.42
N ILE A 106 3.28 -11.65 18.14
CA ILE A 106 4.32 -12.58 17.64
C ILE A 106 5.72 -12.02 17.90
N ILE A 107 5.94 -10.73 17.59
CA ILE A 107 7.23 -10.04 17.81
C ILE A 107 7.55 -10.02 19.32
N SER A 108 6.56 -9.72 20.18
CA SER A 108 6.75 -9.69 21.62
C SER A 108 7.12 -11.07 22.20
N ILE A 109 6.45 -12.13 21.73
CA ILE A 109 6.74 -13.51 22.13
C ILE A 109 8.14 -13.91 21.64
N ALA A 110 8.49 -13.61 20.42
CA ALA A 110 9.81 -13.88 19.87
C ALA A 110 10.91 -13.14 20.66
N GLY A 111 10.64 -11.89 21.03
CA GLY A 111 11.54 -11.09 21.89
C GLY A 111 11.76 -11.71 23.27
N VAL A 112 10.69 -12.18 23.93
CA VAL A 112 10.80 -12.85 25.23
C VAL A 112 11.60 -14.17 25.12
N VAL A 113 11.37 -14.95 24.05
CA VAL A 113 12.08 -16.22 23.81
C VAL A 113 13.57 -15.99 23.51
N SER A 114 13.92 -14.94 22.78
CA SER A 114 15.31 -14.56 22.48
C SER A 114 15.99 -13.75 23.57
N GLY A 115 15.28 -13.39 24.65
CA GLY A 115 15.84 -12.54 25.73
C GLY A 115 16.04 -11.07 25.35
N VAL A 116 15.42 -10.61 24.25
CA VAL A 116 15.57 -9.24 23.72
C VAL A 116 14.21 -8.54 23.77
N ALA A 117 14.09 -7.47 24.56
CA ALA A 117 12.87 -6.66 24.59
C ALA A 117 12.91 -5.62 23.47
N MET A 118 12.30 -5.94 22.32
CA MET A 118 12.31 -5.11 21.12
C MET A 118 11.71 -3.69 21.27
N PHE A 119 10.87 -3.49 22.28
CA PHE A 119 10.20 -2.20 22.53
C PHE A 119 10.82 -1.42 23.69
N ASP A 120 11.96 -1.85 24.24
CA ASP A 120 12.66 -1.12 25.31
C ASP A 120 13.72 -0.19 24.70
N PRO A 121 13.56 1.14 24.80
CA PRO A 121 14.52 2.10 24.26
C PRO A 121 15.94 1.95 24.81
N SER A 122 16.09 1.41 26.03
CA SER A 122 17.40 1.17 26.61
C SER A 122 18.14 -0.01 25.99
N GLN A 123 17.40 -0.97 25.44
CA GLN A 123 17.98 -2.12 24.74
C GLN A 123 18.23 -1.82 23.26
N ALA A 124 17.52 -0.88 22.64
CA ALA A 124 17.76 -0.48 21.26
C ALA A 124 19.21 -0.01 21.03
N ALA A 125 19.78 0.75 21.99
CA ALA A 125 21.17 1.17 21.94
C ALA A 125 22.16 0.00 22.10
N ALA A 126 21.84 -0.98 22.95
CA ALA A 126 22.67 -2.18 23.14
C ALA A 126 22.63 -3.11 21.92
N ILE A 127 21.45 -3.23 21.27
CA ILE A 127 21.25 -4.01 20.04
C ILE A 127 22.04 -3.39 18.90
N SER A 128 21.98 -2.07 18.74
CA SER A 128 22.73 -1.36 17.70
C SER A 128 24.24 -1.46 17.89
N ALA A 129 24.73 -1.46 19.14
CA ALA A 129 26.14 -1.68 19.45
C ALA A 129 26.58 -3.13 19.16
N ALA A 130 25.72 -4.12 19.47
CA ALA A 130 26.02 -5.53 19.22
C ALA A 130 26.00 -5.89 17.73
N SER A 131 25.13 -5.23 16.94
CA SER A 131 25.05 -5.45 15.47
C SER A 131 26.26 -4.94 14.70
N GLN A 132 27.09 -4.08 15.31
CA GLN A 132 28.34 -3.56 14.71
C GLN A 132 29.55 -4.49 14.95
N MET A 133 29.36 -5.61 15.66
CA MET A 133 30.43 -6.59 15.81
C MET A 133 30.61 -7.43 14.55
N PRO A 134 31.85 -7.80 14.16
CA PRO A 134 32.12 -8.55 12.92
C PRO A 134 31.41 -9.90 12.78
N ASP A 135 31.03 -10.51 13.92
CA ASP A 135 30.32 -11.79 14.00
C ASP A 135 28.86 -11.63 14.44
N ALA A 136 28.24 -10.43 14.22
CA ALA A 136 26.86 -10.21 14.59
C ALA A 136 25.90 -11.06 13.76
N ASP A 137 25.05 -11.84 14.45
CA ASP A 137 24.03 -12.70 13.84
C ASP A 137 23.05 -11.87 13.01
N LEU A 138 22.60 -12.37 11.86
CA LEU A 138 21.63 -11.72 10.99
C LEU A 138 20.39 -11.22 11.75
N SER A 139 19.98 -11.97 12.78
CA SER A 139 18.88 -11.59 13.68
C SER A 139 19.14 -10.27 14.43
N MET A 140 20.37 -10.03 14.89
CA MET A 140 20.75 -8.79 15.57
C MET A 140 20.82 -7.61 14.62
N GLN A 141 21.27 -7.82 13.38
CA GLN A 141 21.28 -6.79 12.34
C GLN A 141 19.86 -6.36 11.97
N ILE A 142 18.96 -7.31 11.73
CA ILE A 142 17.55 -7.02 11.45
C ILE A 142 16.92 -6.25 12.63
N LEU A 143 17.21 -6.67 13.85
CA LEU A 143 16.67 -6.05 15.05
C LEU A 143 17.11 -4.60 15.22
N SER A 144 18.40 -4.30 14.98
CA SER A 144 18.93 -2.94 15.05
C SER A 144 18.28 -2.01 14.02
N VAL A 145 18.06 -2.49 12.81
CA VAL A 145 17.41 -1.72 11.75
C VAL A 145 15.93 -1.48 12.06
N VAL A 146 15.21 -2.51 12.49
CA VAL A 146 13.79 -2.35 12.86
C VAL A 146 13.63 -1.36 14.00
N SER A 147 14.57 -1.35 14.98
CA SER A 147 14.55 -0.39 16.09
C SER A 147 14.91 1.05 15.66
N SER A 148 15.62 1.23 14.56
CA SER A 148 15.97 2.55 14.00
C SER A 148 14.87 3.16 13.12
N LEU A 149 13.86 2.36 12.68
CA LEU A 149 12.76 2.84 11.87
C LEU A 149 11.80 3.71 12.69
N PRO A 150 11.25 4.78 12.11
CA PRO A 150 10.20 5.59 12.74
C PRO A 150 8.85 4.84 12.69
N LEU A 151 8.72 3.76 13.46
CA LEU A 151 7.57 2.84 13.39
C LEU A 151 6.23 3.54 13.59
N ALA A 152 6.16 4.58 14.45
CA ALA A 152 4.94 5.33 14.66
C ALA A 152 4.52 6.12 13.41
N GLU A 153 5.46 6.75 12.72
CA GLU A 153 5.23 7.48 11.48
C GLU A 153 4.80 6.51 10.37
N ILE A 154 5.53 5.41 10.19
CA ILE A 154 5.19 4.36 9.23
C ILE A 154 3.78 3.82 9.49
N ALA A 155 3.41 3.54 10.74
CA ALA A 155 2.09 3.03 11.09
C ALA A 155 0.97 4.04 10.78
N VAL A 156 1.16 5.31 11.11
CA VAL A 156 0.18 6.37 10.83
C VAL A 156 0.01 6.55 9.33
N LEU A 157 1.11 6.66 8.60
CA LEU A 157 1.08 6.83 7.14
C LEU A 157 0.51 5.59 6.44
N PHE A 158 0.83 4.38 6.90
CA PHE A 158 0.25 3.15 6.39
C PHE A 158 -1.29 3.16 6.50
N VAL A 159 -1.84 3.56 7.65
CA VAL A 159 -3.30 3.69 7.83
C VAL A 159 -3.88 4.74 6.90
N LEU A 160 -3.22 5.90 6.76
CA LEU A 160 -3.68 6.99 5.88
C LEU A 160 -3.66 6.56 4.40
N TYR A 161 -2.57 5.96 3.93
CA TYR A 161 -2.46 5.47 2.55
C TYR A 161 -3.39 4.30 2.27
N PHE A 162 -3.62 3.43 3.26
CA PHE A 162 -4.60 2.36 3.14
C PHE A 162 -6.02 2.93 2.98
N ILE A 163 -6.44 3.83 3.88
CA ILE A 163 -7.78 4.43 3.82
C ILE A 163 -7.96 5.22 2.53
N GLY A 164 -7.01 6.11 2.19
CA GLY A 164 -7.08 6.93 1.00
C GLY A 164 -7.07 6.11 -0.29
N GLY A 165 -6.17 5.13 -0.38
CA GLY A 165 -6.08 4.20 -1.52
C GLY A 165 -7.34 3.36 -1.66
N TYR A 166 -7.83 2.78 -0.55
CA TYR A 166 -9.08 2.05 -0.55
C TYR A 166 -10.26 2.91 -1.02
N LEU A 167 -10.45 4.11 -0.45
CA LEU A 167 -11.53 5.02 -0.85
C LEU A 167 -11.47 5.38 -2.33
N LEU A 168 -10.27 5.63 -2.85
CA LEU A 168 -10.05 5.96 -4.25
C LEU A 168 -10.47 4.80 -5.15
N TYR A 169 -9.90 3.62 -4.96
CA TYR A 169 -10.15 2.47 -5.82
C TYR A 169 -11.55 1.89 -5.63
N ALA A 170 -12.05 1.81 -4.40
CA ALA A 170 -13.41 1.34 -4.11
C ALA A 170 -14.47 2.24 -4.75
N SER A 171 -14.24 3.56 -4.78
CA SER A 171 -15.16 4.50 -5.44
C SER A 171 -15.23 4.25 -6.94
N VAL A 172 -14.09 4.06 -7.62
CA VAL A 172 -14.05 3.75 -9.05
C VAL A 172 -14.73 2.41 -9.34
N LEU A 173 -14.41 1.39 -8.55
CA LEU A 173 -14.97 0.04 -8.69
C LEU A 173 -16.47 0.00 -8.39
N ALA A 174 -16.97 0.80 -7.45
CA ALA A 174 -18.40 0.98 -7.20
C ALA A 174 -19.11 1.58 -8.42
N GLY A 175 -18.49 2.58 -9.06
CA GLY A 175 -19.00 3.18 -10.29
C GLY A 175 -19.07 2.16 -11.45
N PHE A 176 -18.04 1.35 -11.61
CA PHE A 176 -18.01 0.27 -12.62
C PHE A 176 -19.04 -0.81 -12.29
N GLY A 177 -19.16 -1.26 -11.04
CA GLY A 177 -20.19 -2.22 -10.63
C GLY A 177 -21.62 -1.75 -10.96
N ALA A 178 -21.90 -0.46 -10.83
CA ALA A 178 -23.18 0.11 -11.23
C ALA A 178 -23.40 0.13 -12.76
N ALA A 179 -22.33 0.22 -13.55
CA ALA A 179 -22.41 0.19 -15.01
C ALA A 179 -22.56 -1.22 -15.59
N VAL A 180 -22.08 -2.24 -14.89
CA VAL A 180 -22.16 -3.65 -15.30
C VAL A 180 -23.60 -4.15 -15.21
N ASN A 181 -24.04 -4.95 -16.21
CA ASN A 181 -25.39 -5.54 -16.24
C ASN A 181 -25.38 -7.05 -15.95
N ASP A 182 -24.27 -7.73 -16.20
CA ASP A 182 -24.11 -9.16 -15.97
C ASP A 182 -22.91 -9.38 -15.00
N PRO A 183 -23.07 -10.16 -13.92
CA PRO A 183 -21.97 -10.49 -13.01
C PRO A 183 -20.75 -11.09 -13.72
N GLN A 184 -20.94 -11.77 -14.86
CA GLN A 184 -19.83 -12.34 -15.63
C GLN A 184 -18.95 -11.26 -16.29
N ASP A 185 -19.50 -10.09 -16.60
CA ASP A 185 -18.75 -8.98 -17.18
C ASP A 185 -17.89 -8.24 -16.14
N THR A 186 -18.12 -8.48 -14.84
CA THR A 186 -17.41 -7.80 -13.74
C THR A 186 -15.89 -7.91 -13.87
N GLN A 187 -15.37 -9.08 -14.28
CA GLN A 187 -13.94 -9.28 -14.45
C GLN A 187 -13.34 -8.42 -15.56
N GLN A 188 -14.09 -8.20 -16.66
CA GLN A 188 -13.60 -7.35 -17.74
C GLN A 188 -13.47 -5.89 -17.32
N PHE A 189 -14.38 -5.40 -16.49
CA PHE A 189 -14.32 -4.04 -15.94
C PHE A 189 -13.27 -3.88 -14.83
N MET A 190 -12.89 -4.96 -14.17
CA MET A 190 -11.77 -4.94 -13.21
C MET A 190 -10.40 -4.87 -13.88
N MET A 191 -10.24 -5.40 -15.11
CA MET A 191 -8.95 -5.47 -15.80
C MET A 191 -8.22 -4.13 -15.92
N PRO A 192 -8.83 -3.01 -16.35
CA PRO A 192 -8.14 -1.73 -16.45
C PRO A 192 -7.59 -1.27 -15.09
N ILE A 193 -8.36 -1.47 -14.02
CA ILE A 193 -7.93 -1.11 -12.66
C ILE A 193 -6.80 -2.01 -12.20
N ALA A 194 -6.89 -3.33 -12.46
CA ALA A 194 -5.83 -4.27 -12.12
C ALA A 194 -4.51 -3.92 -12.82
N VAL A 195 -4.54 -3.48 -14.07
CA VAL A 195 -3.35 -3.05 -14.82
C VAL A 195 -2.74 -1.78 -14.19
N ILE A 196 -3.57 -0.80 -13.82
CA ILE A 196 -3.10 0.42 -13.15
C ILE A 196 -2.47 0.09 -11.78
N MET A 197 -3.12 -0.77 -11.00
CA MET A 197 -2.61 -1.20 -9.69
C MET A 197 -1.33 -2.02 -9.83
N LEU A 198 -1.24 -2.88 -10.84
CA LEU A 198 -0.03 -3.65 -11.14
C LEU A 198 1.13 -2.73 -11.52
N PHE A 199 0.87 -1.71 -12.34
CA PHE A 199 1.85 -0.68 -12.66
C PHE A 199 2.33 0.05 -11.40
N ALA A 200 1.41 0.46 -10.52
CA ALA A 200 1.73 1.12 -9.26
C ALA A 200 2.59 0.23 -8.36
N PHE A 201 2.28 -1.08 -8.30
CA PHE A 201 3.02 -2.07 -7.55
C PHE A 201 4.46 -2.22 -8.07
N TYR A 202 4.64 -2.39 -9.38
CA TYR A 202 5.97 -2.48 -9.98
C TYR A 202 6.77 -1.17 -9.90
N ALA A 203 6.10 -0.01 -10.05
CA ALA A 203 6.75 1.28 -9.82
C ALA A 203 7.25 1.41 -8.37
N GLY A 204 6.49 0.88 -7.42
CA GLY A 204 6.91 0.76 -6.03
C GLY A 204 8.16 -0.12 -5.89
N PHE A 205 8.16 -1.33 -6.44
CA PHE A 205 9.32 -2.22 -6.40
C PHE A 205 10.58 -1.59 -7.02
N TYR A 206 10.43 -0.93 -8.16
CA TYR A 206 11.55 -0.19 -8.76
C TYR A 206 12.06 0.94 -7.84
N SER A 207 11.15 1.59 -7.12
CA SER A 207 11.49 2.66 -6.18
C SER A 207 12.28 2.18 -4.97
N ALA A 208 12.22 0.88 -4.63
CA ALA A 208 13.05 0.30 -3.58
C ALA A 208 14.54 0.34 -3.92
N MET A 209 14.89 0.22 -5.21
CA MET A 209 16.27 0.31 -5.68
C MET A 209 16.77 1.76 -5.77
N ASN A 210 15.86 2.71 -6.03
CA ASN A 210 16.19 4.13 -6.16
C ASN A 210 15.06 5.00 -5.59
N PRO A 211 14.98 5.14 -4.25
CA PRO A 211 13.88 5.84 -3.56
C PRO A 211 13.75 7.33 -3.92
N ASP A 212 14.86 7.98 -4.26
CA ASP A 212 14.92 9.39 -4.65
C ASP A 212 14.95 9.60 -6.17
N GLY A 213 14.80 8.51 -6.93
CA GLY A 213 14.77 8.55 -8.38
C GLY A 213 13.54 9.29 -8.93
N PRO A 214 13.63 9.84 -10.15
CA PRO A 214 12.54 10.62 -10.76
C PRO A 214 11.21 9.84 -10.79
N LEU A 215 11.26 8.56 -11.14
CA LEU A 215 10.08 7.70 -11.18
C LEU A 215 9.45 7.57 -9.79
N ALA A 216 10.25 7.30 -8.76
CA ALA A 216 9.79 7.15 -7.39
C ALA A 216 9.11 8.44 -6.89
N VAL A 217 9.75 9.59 -7.12
CA VAL A 217 9.24 10.88 -6.71
C VAL A 217 7.93 11.22 -7.41
N TRP A 218 7.86 11.12 -8.75
CA TRP A 218 6.64 11.45 -9.48
C TRP A 218 5.49 10.48 -9.16
N CYS A 219 5.74 9.17 -9.14
CA CYS A 219 4.72 8.17 -8.82
C CYS A 219 4.21 8.28 -7.38
N SER A 220 5.00 8.83 -6.45
CA SER A 220 4.54 9.06 -5.08
C SER A 220 3.57 10.24 -4.94
N PHE A 221 3.48 11.14 -5.93
CA PHE A 221 2.49 12.22 -5.96
C PHE A 221 1.24 11.88 -6.78
N ILE A 222 1.32 10.95 -7.72
CA ILE A 222 0.16 10.53 -8.51
C ILE A 222 -0.78 9.71 -7.60
N PRO A 223 -2.05 10.14 -7.37
CA PRO A 223 -2.93 9.51 -6.38
C PRO A 223 -3.21 8.02 -6.62
N LEU A 224 -3.18 7.57 -7.88
CA LEU A 224 -3.37 6.16 -8.23
C LEU A 224 -2.18 5.28 -7.83
N THR A 225 -0.96 5.81 -7.82
CA THR A 225 0.25 5.04 -7.52
C THR A 225 0.79 5.35 -6.12
N SER A 226 0.45 6.51 -5.57
CA SER A 226 1.00 6.99 -4.30
C SER A 226 0.86 6.04 -3.11
N PRO A 227 -0.26 5.31 -2.91
CA PRO A 227 -0.38 4.42 -1.76
C PRO A 227 0.65 3.29 -1.74
N MET A 228 1.13 2.89 -2.90
CA MET A 228 2.11 1.81 -3.04
C MET A 228 3.54 2.36 -3.06
N VAL A 229 3.78 3.39 -3.89
CA VAL A 229 5.13 3.92 -4.08
C VAL A 229 5.64 4.67 -2.86
N MET A 230 4.78 5.46 -2.19
CA MET A 230 5.19 6.21 -1.01
C MET A 230 5.51 5.28 0.16
N MET A 231 4.78 4.18 0.33
CA MET A 231 5.04 3.21 1.39
C MET A 231 6.43 2.56 1.29
N ILE A 232 6.95 2.41 0.08
CA ILE A 232 8.34 1.95 -0.12
C ILE A 232 9.34 3.04 0.23
N ARG A 233 9.03 4.31 -0.05
CA ARG A 233 9.95 5.43 0.18
C ARG A 233 10.07 5.86 1.65
N ILE A 234 8.99 5.74 2.43
CA ILE A 234 8.95 6.19 3.82
C ILE A 234 10.09 5.63 4.69
N PRO A 235 10.43 4.32 4.67
CA PRO A 235 11.55 3.79 5.43
C PRO A 235 12.90 4.44 5.11
N PHE A 236 13.06 5.04 3.93
CA PHE A 236 14.27 5.72 3.49
C PHE A 236 14.36 7.19 3.93
N GLY A 237 13.35 7.69 4.66
CA GLY A 237 13.32 9.05 5.20
C GLY A 237 12.87 10.09 4.17
N VAL A 238 11.60 10.07 3.83
CA VAL A 238 10.98 11.08 2.94
C VAL A 238 10.73 12.38 3.71
N PRO A 239 10.95 13.56 3.09
CA PRO A 239 10.60 14.83 3.72
C PRO A 239 9.09 14.92 4.02
N LEU A 240 8.70 15.36 5.23
CA LEU A 240 7.30 15.47 5.69
C LEU A 240 6.39 16.25 4.72
N TRP A 241 6.91 17.26 4.00
CA TRP A 241 6.11 18.02 3.04
C TRP A 241 5.69 17.17 1.83
N GLN A 242 6.53 16.20 1.40
CA GLN A 242 6.17 15.28 0.31
C GLN A 242 5.07 14.32 0.76
N GLU A 243 5.15 13.80 1.96
CA GLU A 243 4.14 12.92 2.55
C GLU A 243 2.81 13.65 2.69
N ALA A 244 2.81 14.85 3.29
CA ALA A 244 1.62 15.66 3.48
C ALA A 244 0.97 16.03 2.14
N LEU A 245 1.76 16.42 1.13
CA LEU A 245 1.26 16.74 -0.20
C LEU A 245 0.67 15.50 -0.87
N SER A 246 1.35 14.36 -0.82
CA SER A 246 0.88 13.10 -1.41
C SER A 246 -0.43 12.64 -0.78
N VAL A 247 -0.53 12.64 0.56
CA VAL A 247 -1.77 12.29 1.29
C VAL A 247 -2.91 13.26 0.91
N THR A 248 -2.63 14.55 0.84
CA THR A 248 -3.65 15.56 0.46
C THR A 248 -4.16 15.34 -0.96
N LEU A 249 -3.27 15.08 -1.92
CA LEU A 249 -3.64 14.75 -3.30
C LEU A 249 -4.45 13.47 -3.39
N LEU A 250 -4.04 12.44 -2.62
CA LEU A 250 -4.74 11.15 -2.57
C LEU A 250 -6.18 11.31 -2.07
N PHE A 251 -6.38 11.94 -0.92
CA PHE A 251 -7.73 12.14 -0.36
C PHE A 251 -8.57 13.10 -1.21
N GLY A 252 -7.98 14.17 -1.74
CA GLY A 252 -8.66 15.09 -2.65
C GLY A 252 -9.19 14.37 -3.90
N THR A 253 -8.36 13.52 -4.50
CA THR A 253 -8.74 12.71 -5.66
C THR A 253 -9.75 11.63 -5.30
N ALA A 254 -9.60 10.96 -4.15
CA ALA A 254 -10.56 9.97 -3.67
C ALA A 254 -11.96 10.58 -3.49
N LEU A 255 -12.07 11.77 -2.90
CA LEU A 255 -13.33 12.48 -2.74
C LEU A 255 -13.94 12.90 -4.09
N ALA A 256 -13.11 13.42 -5.01
CA ALA A 256 -13.56 13.78 -6.35
C ALA A 256 -14.09 12.57 -7.12
N LEU A 257 -13.37 11.45 -7.07
CA LEU A 257 -13.80 10.19 -7.71
C LEU A 257 -15.02 9.59 -7.03
N SER A 258 -15.15 9.68 -5.70
CA SER A 258 -16.37 9.24 -4.98
C SER A 258 -17.59 10.04 -5.44
N TYR A 259 -17.45 11.35 -5.62
CA TYR A 259 -18.53 12.19 -6.13
C TYR A 259 -18.90 11.85 -7.57
N LEU A 260 -17.90 11.64 -8.44
CA LEU A 260 -18.12 11.27 -9.83
C LEU A 260 -18.77 9.88 -9.96
N SER A 261 -18.25 8.91 -9.23
CA SER A 261 -18.80 7.55 -9.18
C SER A 261 -20.22 7.53 -8.63
N GLY A 262 -20.56 8.41 -7.68
CA GLY A 262 -21.92 8.58 -7.19
C GLY A 262 -22.91 9.07 -8.25
N LYS A 263 -22.47 9.89 -9.20
CA LYS A 263 -23.29 10.26 -10.37
C LYS A 263 -23.49 9.07 -11.30
N ILE A 264 -22.42 8.32 -11.58
CA ILE A 264 -22.48 7.11 -12.42
C ILE A 264 -23.40 6.08 -11.76
N TYR A 265 -23.25 5.87 -10.47
CA TYR A 265 -24.07 4.95 -9.68
C TYR A 265 -25.57 5.29 -9.76
N ARG A 266 -25.93 6.58 -9.64
CA ARG A 266 -27.31 7.04 -9.77
C ARG A 266 -27.93 6.71 -11.12
N VAL A 267 -27.16 6.87 -12.21
CA VAL A 267 -27.65 6.59 -13.56
C VAL A 267 -27.62 5.09 -13.85
N GLY A 268 -26.49 4.42 -13.55
CA GLY A 268 -26.26 3.02 -13.86
C GLY A 268 -27.21 2.06 -13.15
N ILE A 269 -27.60 2.37 -11.91
CA ILE A 269 -28.47 1.51 -11.12
C ILE A 269 -29.93 1.55 -11.60
N LEU A 270 -30.34 2.64 -12.25
CA LEU A 270 -31.69 2.80 -12.80
C LEU A 270 -31.83 2.32 -14.26
N MET A 271 -30.70 2.05 -14.93
CA MET A 271 -30.69 1.60 -16.32
C MET A 271 -30.69 0.07 -16.40
N TYR A 272 -31.88 -0.52 -16.43
CA TYR A 272 -32.05 -1.96 -16.67
C TYR A 272 -32.13 -2.26 -18.18
N GLY A 273 -31.31 -3.21 -18.65
CA GLY A 273 -31.47 -3.87 -19.95
C GLY A 273 -31.11 -3.05 -21.19
N LYS A 274 -30.65 -1.82 -21.07
CA LYS A 274 -30.10 -1.04 -22.20
C LYS A 274 -28.59 -0.95 -22.08
N LYS A 275 -27.87 -1.38 -23.15
CA LYS A 275 -26.42 -1.09 -23.22
C LYS A 275 -26.26 0.43 -23.21
N PRO A 276 -25.34 1.00 -22.40
CA PRO A 276 -25.06 2.42 -22.46
C PRO A 276 -24.57 2.74 -23.89
N SER A 277 -25.33 3.52 -24.66
CA SER A 277 -24.81 4.14 -25.85
C SER A 277 -24.03 5.37 -25.44
N LEU A 278 -22.75 5.40 -25.78
CA LEU A 278 -21.89 6.58 -25.71
C LEU A 278 -22.38 7.64 -26.69
#